data_73967ddda47cafab65bd283ad9380068
#
_entry.id   73967ddda47cafab65bd283ad9380068
#
_cell.length_a   1.000
_cell.length_b   1.000
_cell.length_c   1.000
_cell.angle_alpha   90.00
_cell.angle_beta   90.00
_cell.angle_gamma   90.00
#
_symmetry.space_group_name_H-M   'P 1'
#
loop_
_entity.id
_entity.type
_entity.pdbx_description
1 polymer ?
#
loop_
_entity_poly.entity_id
_entity_poly.type
_entity_poly.pdbx_seq_one_letter_code
_entity_poly.pdbx_strand_id
1 'polypeptide(L)'
;MMPRKIVYGENAAKEFEYPEKSLIITTTTPDIYEKWLSYMGIKNYEIYDKVTPDPAIETIEEIKKKYDGKEISTYIGLGGGSSMDVSKYLSKLTGIPKILIPTTFGTGAEMTTYAVVSFSHKKKLLQDEAFLADVAIVDPYFLPGTPFNIMRNSACDAMAQASEGYDSKLGNPFTRFFCKEAFDILEDAIINDKPELLPYGAMLSGIGFGNSSTTLGHALSYVFSNEGVPHGYALSSCTTVAHQFNKSPYYERFKKVCQKLKFEPLKLKLALDEAADVIMPDKGHLDNNPIEIKKQDVIYCLDKIVNANPLS
;
A
#
# COMPACT_ATOMS: atom_id res chain seq x y z
N MET A 1 15.20 4.05 -5.23
CA MET A 1 14.52 4.92 -6.23
C MET A 1 13.42 5.71 -5.53
N MET A 2 13.06 6.89 -6.04
CA MET A 2 11.99 7.75 -5.51
C MET A 2 11.29 8.46 -6.67
N PRO A 3 10.05 8.96 -6.51
CA PRO A 3 9.42 9.84 -7.49
C PRO A 3 10.32 10.99 -7.93
N ARG A 4 10.15 11.44 -9.17
CA ARG A 4 10.95 12.58 -9.67
C ARG A 4 10.68 13.88 -8.91
N LYS A 5 9.44 14.04 -8.44
CA LYS A 5 9.03 15.18 -7.60
C LYS A 5 8.07 14.66 -6.52
N ILE A 6 8.32 15.05 -5.28
CA ILE A 6 7.42 14.83 -4.14
C ILE A 6 6.94 16.20 -3.67
N VAL A 7 5.64 16.38 -3.57
CA VAL A 7 4.99 17.57 -3.00
C VAL A 7 4.22 17.10 -1.77
N TYR A 8 4.61 17.60 -0.61
CA TYR A 8 4.03 17.19 0.67
C TYR A 8 3.62 18.41 1.51
N GLY A 9 2.51 18.30 2.19
CA GLY A 9 2.05 19.25 3.20
C GLY A 9 0.61 19.69 3.00
N GLU A 10 0.13 20.49 3.93
CA GLU A 10 -1.20 21.12 3.83
C GLU A 10 -1.29 21.99 2.59
N ASN A 11 -2.40 21.86 1.88
CA ASN A 11 -2.68 22.51 0.58
C ASN A 11 -1.75 22.09 -0.57
N ALA A 12 -0.93 21.06 -0.42
CA ALA A 12 -0.02 20.60 -1.47
C ALA A 12 -0.76 20.30 -2.79
N ALA A 13 -1.93 19.66 -2.71
CA ALA A 13 -2.77 19.37 -3.86
C ALA A 13 -3.51 20.60 -4.39
N LYS A 14 -3.85 21.56 -3.52
CA LYS A 14 -4.54 22.80 -3.91
C LYS A 14 -3.64 23.79 -4.63
N GLU A 15 -2.38 23.87 -4.21
CA GLU A 15 -1.41 24.84 -4.72
C GLU A 15 -0.62 24.30 -5.94
N PHE A 16 -0.81 23.03 -6.27
CA PHE A 16 -0.15 22.40 -7.41
C PHE A 16 -0.80 22.83 -8.73
N GLU A 17 0.01 23.20 -9.71
CA GLU A 17 -0.45 23.52 -11.08
C GLU A 17 -0.60 22.24 -11.88
N TYR A 18 -1.85 21.81 -12.09
CA TYR A 18 -2.16 20.59 -12.84
C TYR A 18 -2.10 20.82 -14.34
N PRO A 19 -1.51 19.86 -15.11
CA PRO A 19 -1.56 19.90 -16.56
C PRO A 19 -3.02 19.88 -17.07
N GLU A 20 -3.32 20.65 -18.10
CA GLU A 20 -4.60 20.55 -18.82
C GLU A 20 -4.72 19.21 -19.54
N LYS A 21 -5.97 18.81 -19.87
CA LYS A 21 -6.27 17.55 -20.58
C LYS A 21 -5.80 16.31 -19.81
N SER A 22 -5.87 16.38 -18.49
CA SER A 22 -5.55 15.23 -17.63
C SER A 22 -6.67 14.20 -17.64
N LEU A 23 -6.32 12.91 -17.50
CA LEU A 23 -7.28 11.83 -17.20
C LEU A 23 -7.16 11.44 -15.73
N ILE A 24 -8.21 11.71 -14.96
CA ILE A 24 -8.31 11.34 -13.55
C ILE A 24 -8.83 9.92 -13.44
N ILE A 25 -8.16 9.10 -12.64
CA ILE A 25 -8.47 7.70 -12.41
C ILE A 25 -8.72 7.51 -10.93
N THR A 26 -9.94 7.11 -10.57
CA THR A 26 -10.36 7.00 -9.16
C THR A 26 -11.23 5.77 -8.91
N THR A 27 -11.31 5.36 -7.63
CA THR A 27 -12.18 4.29 -7.12
C THR A 27 -13.37 4.84 -6.34
N THR A 28 -13.46 6.16 -6.20
CA THR A 28 -14.46 6.79 -5.31
C THR A 28 -15.68 7.33 -6.08
N THR A 29 -16.71 7.65 -5.36
CA THR A 29 -18.01 8.11 -5.92
C THR A 29 -18.01 9.62 -6.22
N PRO A 30 -18.88 10.11 -7.13
CA PRO A 30 -18.95 11.50 -7.52
C PRO A 30 -19.05 12.49 -6.36
N ASP A 31 -19.88 12.19 -5.37
CA ASP A 31 -20.09 13.04 -4.18
C ASP A 31 -18.82 13.27 -3.34
N ILE A 32 -17.83 12.39 -3.48
CA ILE A 32 -16.53 12.49 -2.82
C ILE A 32 -15.51 13.15 -3.76
N TYR A 33 -15.30 12.60 -4.96
CA TYR A 33 -14.23 13.12 -5.82
C TYR A 33 -14.50 14.53 -6.34
N GLU A 34 -15.76 14.96 -6.52
CA GLU A 34 -16.07 16.32 -6.91
C GLU A 34 -15.62 17.36 -5.88
N LYS A 35 -15.72 17.04 -4.59
CA LYS A 35 -15.16 17.88 -3.52
C LYS A 35 -13.63 17.96 -3.61
N TRP A 36 -12.96 16.84 -3.89
CA TRP A 36 -11.52 16.81 -4.06
C TRP A 36 -11.07 17.61 -5.29
N LEU A 37 -11.76 17.44 -6.43
CA LEU A 37 -11.43 18.17 -7.64
C LEU A 37 -11.67 19.68 -7.49
N SER A 38 -12.74 20.06 -6.79
CA SER A 38 -13.00 21.46 -6.44
C SER A 38 -11.90 22.05 -5.56
N TYR A 39 -11.45 21.30 -4.55
CA TYR A 39 -10.33 21.71 -3.70
C TYR A 39 -9.02 21.85 -4.49
N MET A 40 -8.72 20.91 -5.37
CA MET A 40 -7.53 20.90 -6.21
C MET A 40 -7.55 22.01 -7.29
N GLY A 41 -8.73 22.57 -7.59
CA GLY A 41 -8.88 23.59 -8.63
C GLY A 41 -8.52 23.11 -10.04
N ILE A 42 -8.54 21.80 -10.29
CA ILE A 42 -8.18 21.20 -11.56
C ILE A 42 -9.24 21.54 -12.63
N LYS A 43 -8.78 21.85 -13.83
CA LYS A 43 -9.64 22.25 -14.97
C LYS A 43 -9.31 21.39 -16.19
N ASN A 44 -10.26 21.29 -17.12
CA ASN A 44 -10.07 20.63 -18.41
C ASN A 44 -9.53 19.19 -18.24
N TYR A 45 -10.32 18.32 -17.59
CA TYR A 45 -10.01 16.93 -17.33
C TYR A 45 -11.08 15.98 -17.87
N GLU A 46 -10.68 14.77 -18.11
CA GLU A 46 -11.56 13.59 -18.23
C GLU A 46 -11.49 12.79 -16.94
N ILE A 47 -12.51 11.96 -16.67
CA ILE A 47 -12.52 11.11 -15.47
C ILE A 47 -12.95 9.68 -15.80
N TYR A 48 -12.26 8.72 -15.16
CA TYR A 48 -12.67 7.33 -15.07
C TYR A 48 -12.80 6.94 -13.59
N ASP A 49 -14.04 6.73 -13.15
CA ASP A 49 -14.42 6.50 -11.75
C ASP A 49 -14.88 5.07 -11.45
N LYS A 50 -14.60 4.13 -12.37
CA LYS A 50 -15.05 2.74 -12.26
C LYS A 50 -13.94 1.76 -11.88
N VAL A 51 -12.82 2.25 -11.37
CA VAL A 51 -11.78 1.35 -10.86
C VAL A 51 -12.32 0.62 -9.64
N THR A 52 -12.15 -0.69 -9.61
CA THR A 52 -12.51 -1.52 -8.46
C THR A 52 -11.25 -1.85 -7.64
N PRO A 53 -11.40 -2.23 -6.35
CA PRO A 53 -10.30 -2.83 -5.61
C PRO A 53 -9.71 -4.03 -6.37
N ASP A 54 -8.38 -4.22 -6.29
CA ASP A 54 -7.66 -5.28 -7.01
C ASP A 54 -7.87 -5.23 -8.54
N PRO A 55 -7.51 -4.13 -9.20
CA PRO A 55 -7.91 -3.85 -10.57
C PRO A 55 -7.46 -4.94 -11.54
N ALA A 56 -8.38 -5.36 -12.41
CA ALA A 56 -8.11 -6.32 -13.46
C ALA A 56 -7.39 -5.66 -14.65
N ILE A 57 -6.58 -6.43 -15.37
CA ILE A 57 -5.91 -5.96 -16.59
C ILE A 57 -6.93 -5.49 -17.63
N GLU A 58 -8.10 -6.11 -17.69
CA GLU A 58 -9.20 -5.77 -18.57
C GLU A 58 -9.72 -4.36 -18.33
N THR A 59 -9.73 -3.88 -17.07
CA THR A 59 -10.09 -2.48 -16.72
C THR A 59 -9.08 -1.50 -17.34
N ILE A 60 -7.80 -1.84 -17.30
CA ILE A 60 -6.74 -1.01 -17.87
C ILE A 60 -6.86 -0.94 -19.40
N GLU A 61 -7.14 -2.08 -20.04
CA GLU A 61 -7.37 -2.18 -21.48
C GLU A 61 -8.64 -1.40 -21.91
N GLU A 62 -9.72 -1.47 -21.12
CA GLU A 62 -10.94 -0.68 -21.32
C GLU A 62 -10.64 0.81 -21.29
N ILE A 63 -9.92 1.29 -20.27
CA ILE A 63 -9.56 2.71 -20.15
C ILE A 63 -8.73 3.13 -21.36
N LYS A 64 -7.69 2.36 -21.70
CA LYS A 64 -6.84 2.64 -22.86
C LYS A 64 -7.67 2.79 -24.13
N LYS A 65 -8.61 1.85 -24.39
CA LYS A 65 -9.48 1.87 -25.56
C LYS A 65 -10.47 3.05 -25.53
N LYS A 66 -11.06 3.34 -24.37
CA LYS A 66 -12.07 4.42 -24.21
C LYS A 66 -11.48 5.79 -24.51
N TYR A 67 -10.23 5.99 -24.16
CA TYR A 67 -9.54 7.28 -24.32
C TYR A 67 -8.54 7.28 -25.49
N ASP A 68 -8.53 6.23 -26.32
CA ASP A 68 -7.74 6.18 -27.54
C ASP A 68 -8.13 7.32 -28.50
N GLY A 69 -7.13 8.00 -29.06
CA GLY A 69 -7.34 9.16 -29.91
C GLY A 69 -7.73 10.46 -29.19
N LYS A 70 -7.96 10.44 -27.86
CA LYS A 70 -8.10 11.65 -27.07
C LYS A 70 -6.73 12.21 -26.69
N GLU A 71 -6.64 13.53 -26.68
CA GLU A 71 -5.41 14.22 -26.30
C GLU A 71 -5.28 14.26 -24.77
N ILE A 72 -4.71 13.19 -24.19
CA ILE A 72 -4.43 13.11 -22.77
C ILE A 72 -2.96 13.46 -22.52
N SER A 73 -2.72 14.48 -21.69
CA SER A 73 -1.39 14.95 -21.33
C SER A 73 -0.80 14.25 -20.12
N THR A 74 -1.65 13.80 -19.17
CA THR A 74 -1.22 13.28 -17.88
C THR A 74 -2.29 12.36 -17.30
N TYR A 75 -1.89 11.25 -16.68
CA TYR A 75 -2.75 10.45 -15.81
C TYR A 75 -2.65 10.94 -14.39
N ILE A 76 -3.80 11.12 -13.71
CA ILE A 76 -3.85 11.46 -12.28
C ILE A 76 -4.53 10.31 -11.54
N GLY A 77 -3.73 9.52 -10.84
CA GLY A 77 -4.24 8.49 -9.91
C GLY A 77 -4.64 9.13 -8.60
N LEU A 78 -5.94 9.40 -8.42
CA LEU A 78 -6.51 10.04 -7.23
C LEU A 78 -7.29 8.99 -6.42
N GLY A 79 -6.76 8.54 -5.31
CA GLY A 79 -7.42 7.50 -4.51
C GLY A 79 -6.47 6.63 -3.71
N GLY A 80 -6.89 5.40 -3.44
CA GLY A 80 -6.05 4.37 -2.83
C GLY A 80 -5.11 3.68 -3.84
N GLY A 81 -4.42 2.64 -3.39
CA GLY A 81 -3.47 1.87 -4.21
C GLY A 81 -4.02 1.48 -5.58
N SER A 82 -5.27 1.00 -5.66
CA SER A 82 -5.87 0.55 -6.92
C SER A 82 -5.94 1.64 -8.00
N SER A 83 -6.35 2.87 -7.65
CA SER A 83 -6.36 4.00 -8.59
C SER A 83 -4.96 4.33 -9.09
N MET A 84 -3.99 4.30 -8.18
CA MET A 84 -2.59 4.58 -8.48
C MET A 84 -1.97 3.47 -9.34
N ASP A 85 -2.26 2.20 -9.07
CA ASP A 85 -1.73 1.07 -9.82
C ASP A 85 -2.25 1.04 -11.27
N VAL A 86 -3.54 1.35 -11.49
CA VAL A 86 -4.09 1.55 -12.83
C VAL A 86 -3.37 2.68 -13.56
N SER A 87 -3.16 3.82 -12.91
CA SER A 87 -2.47 4.97 -13.48
C SER A 87 -1.01 4.66 -13.84
N LYS A 88 -0.31 3.92 -12.99
CA LYS A 88 1.06 3.43 -13.22
C LYS A 88 1.13 2.54 -14.46
N TYR A 89 0.21 1.58 -14.55
CA TYR A 89 0.22 0.62 -15.65
C TYR A 89 -0.15 1.28 -16.99
N LEU A 90 -1.15 2.17 -16.99
CA LEU A 90 -1.49 2.98 -18.17
C LEU A 90 -0.32 3.85 -18.63
N SER A 91 0.34 4.53 -17.69
CA SER A 91 1.53 5.34 -17.99
C SER A 91 2.65 4.50 -18.63
N LYS A 92 2.90 3.29 -18.11
CA LYS A 92 3.87 2.37 -18.72
C LYS A 92 3.50 1.97 -20.15
N LEU A 93 2.20 1.73 -20.42
CA LEU A 93 1.75 1.29 -21.74
C LEU A 93 1.77 2.41 -22.79
N THR A 94 1.60 3.66 -22.37
CA THR A 94 1.37 4.80 -23.27
C THR A 94 2.53 5.79 -23.32
N GLY A 95 3.42 5.77 -22.32
CA GLY A 95 4.47 6.77 -22.13
C GLY A 95 3.97 8.13 -21.60
N ILE A 96 2.66 8.28 -21.34
CA ILE A 96 2.08 9.50 -20.78
C ILE A 96 2.48 9.60 -19.29
N PRO A 97 2.96 10.76 -18.82
CA PRO A 97 3.37 10.95 -17.43
C PRO A 97 2.21 10.79 -16.44
N LYS A 98 2.53 10.52 -15.18
CA LYS A 98 1.55 10.33 -14.13
C LYS A 98 1.82 11.13 -12.86
N ILE A 99 0.74 11.63 -12.28
CA ILE A 99 0.68 12.24 -10.95
C ILE A 99 -0.09 11.28 -10.05
N LEU A 100 0.48 10.92 -8.90
CA LEU A 100 -0.18 10.02 -7.95
C LEU A 100 -0.50 10.77 -6.67
N ILE A 101 -1.78 10.71 -6.26
CA ILE A 101 -2.34 11.44 -5.11
C ILE A 101 -3.06 10.44 -4.21
N PRO A 102 -2.42 9.98 -3.13
CA PRO A 102 -3.05 9.05 -2.21
C PRO A 102 -4.15 9.76 -1.40
N THR A 103 -5.27 9.07 -1.21
CA THR A 103 -6.37 9.47 -0.32
C THR A 103 -6.58 8.44 0.80
N THR A 104 -5.86 7.32 0.74
CA THR A 104 -5.64 6.38 1.83
C THR A 104 -4.13 6.30 2.07
N PHE A 105 -3.73 6.38 3.33
CA PHE A 105 -2.32 6.49 3.70
C PHE A 105 -1.84 5.17 4.29
N GLY A 106 -1.48 4.23 3.41
CA GLY A 106 -1.08 2.88 3.76
C GLY A 106 -0.12 2.26 2.76
N THR A 107 -0.57 2.03 1.53
CA THR A 107 0.16 1.22 0.54
C THR A 107 1.49 1.83 0.07
N GLY A 108 1.69 3.14 0.24
CA GLY A 108 2.87 3.83 -0.29
C GLY A 108 3.02 3.73 -1.81
N ALA A 109 1.93 3.40 -2.53
CA ALA A 109 1.98 3.17 -3.98
C ALA A 109 2.51 4.38 -4.75
N GLU A 110 2.28 5.59 -4.28
CA GLU A 110 2.79 6.83 -4.88
C GLU A 110 4.32 6.94 -4.82
N MET A 111 4.97 6.18 -3.91
CA MET A 111 6.42 6.23 -3.68
C MET A 111 7.18 5.04 -4.30
N THR A 112 6.47 4.03 -4.82
CA THR A 112 7.08 2.74 -5.16
C THR A 112 7.07 2.43 -6.65
N THR A 113 7.98 1.53 -7.05
CA THR A 113 8.04 0.90 -8.37
C THR A 113 7.11 -0.33 -8.49
N TYR A 114 6.25 -0.56 -7.53
CA TYR A 114 5.32 -1.69 -7.52
C TYR A 114 3.94 -1.29 -8.03
N ALA A 115 3.26 -2.21 -8.70
CA ALA A 115 1.83 -2.13 -9.01
C ALA A 115 1.19 -3.52 -8.85
N VAL A 116 0.00 -3.58 -8.27
CA VAL A 116 -0.78 -4.82 -8.12
C VAL A 116 -1.89 -4.82 -9.17
N VAL A 117 -1.85 -5.80 -10.06
CA VAL A 117 -2.85 -5.98 -11.13
C VAL A 117 -3.29 -7.43 -11.16
N SER A 118 -4.58 -7.68 -11.36
CA SER A 118 -5.15 -9.01 -11.47
C SER A 118 -5.15 -9.49 -12.93
N PHE A 119 -4.64 -10.69 -13.17
CA PHE A 119 -4.66 -11.39 -14.45
C PHE A 119 -5.43 -12.70 -14.27
N SER A 120 -6.50 -12.91 -15.03
CA SER A 120 -7.36 -14.10 -14.89
C SER A 120 -7.72 -14.38 -13.43
N HIS A 121 -8.18 -13.35 -12.71
CA HIS A 121 -8.57 -13.37 -11.30
C HIS A 121 -7.44 -13.68 -10.29
N LYS A 122 -6.18 -13.65 -10.71
CA LYS A 122 -5.02 -13.82 -9.82
C LYS A 122 -4.26 -12.51 -9.71
N LYS A 123 -4.12 -12.01 -8.48
CA LYS A 123 -3.31 -10.82 -8.18
C LYS A 123 -1.84 -11.10 -8.48
N LYS A 124 -1.19 -10.16 -9.15
CA LYS A 124 0.26 -10.17 -9.37
C LYS A 124 0.85 -8.86 -8.91
N LEU A 125 1.86 -8.94 -8.07
CA LEU A 125 2.75 -7.83 -7.79
C LEU A 125 3.73 -7.69 -8.96
N LEU A 126 3.69 -6.56 -9.61
CA LEU A 126 4.58 -6.21 -10.71
C LEU A 126 5.57 -5.16 -10.22
N GLN A 127 6.81 -5.25 -10.69
CA GLN A 127 7.84 -4.26 -10.39
C GLN A 127 8.43 -3.74 -11.70
N ASP A 128 8.46 -2.40 -11.84
CA ASP A 128 9.05 -1.73 -12.99
C ASP A 128 9.40 -0.28 -12.63
N GLU A 129 10.53 0.21 -13.11
CA GLU A 129 10.92 1.63 -12.90
C GLU A 129 9.92 2.60 -13.51
N ALA A 130 9.25 2.21 -14.61
CA ALA A 130 8.21 3.00 -15.24
C ALA A 130 6.96 3.19 -14.36
N PHE A 131 6.80 2.43 -13.28
CA PHE A 131 5.72 2.62 -12.32
C PHE A 131 5.98 3.76 -11.33
N LEU A 132 7.22 4.21 -11.19
CA LEU A 132 7.54 5.31 -10.31
C LEU A 132 6.81 6.59 -10.76
N ALA A 133 6.22 7.32 -9.79
CA ALA A 133 5.50 8.54 -10.09
C ALA A 133 6.42 9.61 -10.70
N ASP A 134 5.93 10.35 -11.70
CA ASP A 134 6.59 11.57 -12.14
C ASP A 134 6.41 12.66 -11.09
N VAL A 135 5.21 12.75 -10.50
CA VAL A 135 4.91 13.57 -9.32
C VAL A 135 4.08 12.77 -8.33
N ALA A 136 4.49 12.74 -7.08
CA ALA A 136 3.68 12.26 -5.96
C ALA A 136 3.23 13.48 -5.13
N ILE A 137 1.93 13.61 -4.88
CA ILE A 137 1.37 14.70 -4.07
C ILE A 137 0.71 14.09 -2.84
N VAL A 138 1.25 14.35 -1.66
CA VAL A 138 0.75 13.84 -0.39
C VAL A 138 0.20 15.01 0.43
N ASP A 139 -1.12 15.13 0.46
CA ASP A 139 -1.84 16.22 1.13
C ASP A 139 -2.72 15.66 2.25
N PRO A 140 -2.52 16.08 3.50
CA PRO A 140 -3.36 15.67 4.63
C PRO A 140 -4.85 15.99 4.47
N TYR A 141 -5.22 16.91 3.57
CA TYR A 141 -6.60 17.24 3.26
C TYR A 141 -7.46 16.01 2.92
N PHE A 142 -6.88 14.98 2.33
CA PHE A 142 -7.62 13.77 1.92
C PHE A 142 -7.88 12.77 3.05
N LEU A 143 -7.30 12.97 4.24
CA LEU A 143 -7.49 12.08 5.39
C LEU A 143 -8.86 12.23 6.09
N PRO A 144 -9.38 13.45 6.35
CA PRO A 144 -10.66 13.62 7.04
C PRO A 144 -11.82 12.97 6.26
N GLY A 145 -12.67 12.24 6.99
CA GLY A 145 -13.81 11.52 6.40
C GLY A 145 -13.48 10.11 5.92
N THR A 146 -12.23 9.68 5.98
CA THR A 146 -11.87 8.28 5.75
C THR A 146 -12.53 7.39 6.82
N PRO A 147 -13.31 6.36 6.44
CA PRO A 147 -13.91 5.43 7.41
C PRO A 147 -12.85 4.79 8.29
N PHE A 148 -13.16 4.64 9.59
CA PHE A 148 -12.20 4.13 10.58
C PHE A 148 -11.58 2.79 10.19
N ASN A 149 -12.35 1.86 9.63
CA ASN A 149 -11.85 0.56 9.19
C ASN A 149 -10.84 0.68 8.04
N ILE A 150 -11.02 1.63 7.12
CA ILE A 150 -10.07 1.91 6.03
C ILE A 150 -8.81 2.56 6.59
N MET A 151 -8.95 3.60 7.42
CA MET A 151 -7.82 4.28 8.06
C MET A 151 -6.99 3.30 8.90
N ARG A 152 -7.64 2.48 9.73
CA ARG A 152 -7.01 1.46 10.57
C ARG A 152 -6.19 0.47 9.75
N ASN A 153 -6.79 -0.08 8.68
CA ASN A 153 -6.12 -1.06 7.84
C ASN A 153 -4.93 -0.42 7.11
N SER A 154 -5.10 0.81 6.58
CA SER A 154 -4.02 1.54 5.91
C SER A 154 -2.86 1.84 6.86
N ALA A 155 -3.15 2.32 8.06
CA ALA A 155 -2.12 2.61 9.06
C ALA A 155 -1.34 1.34 9.46
N CYS A 156 -2.04 0.20 9.64
CA CYS A 156 -1.40 -1.07 9.93
C CYS A 156 -0.50 -1.54 8.78
N ASP A 157 -0.94 -1.38 7.53
CA ASP A 157 -0.16 -1.71 6.33
C ASP A 157 1.13 -0.88 6.28
N ALA A 158 1.03 0.45 6.42
CA ALA A 158 2.21 1.33 6.43
C ALA A 158 3.20 0.97 7.54
N MET A 159 2.72 0.61 8.74
CA MET A 159 3.59 0.19 9.84
C MET A 159 4.25 -1.16 9.61
N ALA A 160 3.51 -2.13 9.05
CA ALA A 160 4.05 -3.42 8.68
C ALA A 160 5.16 -3.27 7.64
N GLN A 161 4.91 -2.48 6.60
CA GLN A 161 5.90 -2.15 5.56
C GLN A 161 7.15 -1.50 6.16
N ALA A 162 6.99 -0.51 7.04
CA ALA A 162 8.11 0.17 7.67
C ALA A 162 8.96 -0.79 8.53
N SER A 163 8.33 -1.59 9.38
CA SER A 163 9.04 -2.49 10.28
C SER A 163 9.70 -3.67 9.53
N GLU A 164 9.00 -4.26 8.57
CA GLU A 164 9.58 -5.33 7.75
C GLU A 164 10.66 -4.82 6.80
N GLY A 165 10.48 -3.64 6.19
CA GLY A 165 11.50 -3.01 5.36
C GLY A 165 12.78 -2.68 6.13
N TYR A 166 12.67 -2.35 7.41
CA TYR A 166 13.83 -2.18 8.30
C TYR A 166 14.57 -3.50 8.54
N ASP A 167 13.84 -4.57 8.83
CA ASP A 167 14.39 -5.89 9.16
C ASP A 167 14.91 -6.65 7.93
N SER A 168 14.51 -6.26 6.73
CA SER A 168 14.77 -6.99 5.49
C SER A 168 16.26 -7.14 5.17
N LYS A 169 16.63 -8.23 4.48
CA LYS A 169 18.01 -8.44 3.98
C LYS A 169 18.44 -7.38 2.97
N LEU A 170 17.51 -6.86 2.15
CA LEU A 170 17.76 -5.78 1.21
C LEU A 170 17.86 -4.41 1.90
N GLY A 171 17.56 -4.35 3.20
CA GLY A 171 17.67 -3.14 4.01
C GLY A 171 19.11 -2.64 4.09
N ASN A 172 19.32 -1.35 3.88
CA ASN A 172 20.57 -0.64 3.95
C ASN A 172 20.43 0.63 4.82
N PRO A 173 21.51 1.35 5.15
CA PRO A 173 21.41 2.53 6.03
C PRO A 173 20.39 3.57 5.57
N PHE A 174 20.22 3.78 4.26
CA PHE A 174 19.24 4.72 3.70
C PHE A 174 17.81 4.22 3.93
N THR A 175 17.49 2.99 3.54
CA THR A 175 16.14 2.44 3.70
C THR A 175 15.76 2.30 5.17
N ARG A 176 16.69 1.85 6.02
CA ARG A 176 16.48 1.73 7.47
C ARG A 176 16.21 3.06 8.14
N PHE A 177 16.85 4.14 7.70
CA PHE A 177 16.54 5.47 8.19
C PHE A 177 15.06 5.82 7.94
N PHE A 178 14.60 5.71 6.69
CA PHE A 178 13.21 6.03 6.36
C PHE A 178 12.21 5.08 7.03
N CYS A 179 12.49 3.79 7.07
CA CYS A 179 11.64 2.80 7.73
C CYS A 179 11.50 3.08 9.24
N LYS A 180 12.61 3.42 9.91
CA LYS A 180 12.59 3.75 11.34
C LYS A 180 11.79 5.01 11.62
N GLU A 181 12.06 6.10 10.89
CA GLU A 181 11.34 7.36 11.04
C GLU A 181 9.85 7.18 10.75
N ALA A 182 9.51 6.42 9.69
CA ALA A 182 8.13 6.10 9.36
C ALA A 182 7.43 5.37 10.51
N PHE A 183 8.07 4.34 11.06
CA PHE A 183 7.50 3.57 12.16
C PHE A 183 7.27 4.44 13.40
N ASP A 184 8.25 5.24 13.79
CA ASP A 184 8.17 6.11 14.98
C ASP A 184 7.03 7.13 14.84
N ILE A 185 6.88 7.74 13.65
CA ILE A 185 5.79 8.70 13.37
C ILE A 185 4.42 8.01 13.35
N LEU A 186 4.30 6.85 12.69
CA LEU A 186 3.04 6.11 12.62
C LEU A 186 2.62 5.58 14.01
N GLU A 187 3.58 5.13 14.82
CA GLU A 187 3.31 4.75 16.21
C GLU A 187 2.80 5.95 17.02
N ASP A 188 3.44 7.12 16.91
CA ASP A 188 2.97 8.34 17.59
C ASP A 188 1.57 8.74 17.12
N ALA A 189 1.31 8.66 15.80
CA ALA A 189 0.01 8.93 15.21
C ALA A 189 -1.11 8.07 15.82
N ILE A 190 -0.84 6.77 16.00
CA ILE A 190 -1.86 5.82 16.45
C ILE A 190 -1.97 5.79 17.97
N ILE A 191 -0.87 5.74 18.69
CA ILE A 191 -0.87 5.60 20.16
C ILE A 191 -1.40 6.87 20.83
N ASN A 192 -1.03 8.05 20.29
CA ASN A 192 -1.37 9.35 20.84
C ASN A 192 -2.53 10.05 20.12
N ASP A 193 -3.26 9.30 19.25
CA ASP A 193 -4.43 9.81 18.51
C ASP A 193 -4.14 11.11 17.71
N LYS A 194 -3.06 11.11 16.91
CA LYS A 194 -2.61 12.19 16.02
C LYS A 194 -2.72 11.81 14.56
N PRO A 195 -3.94 11.59 14.02
CA PRO A 195 -4.11 11.05 12.67
C PRO A 195 -3.50 11.92 11.57
N GLU A 196 -3.30 13.21 11.80
CA GLU A 196 -2.66 14.15 10.87
C GLU A 196 -1.21 13.76 10.52
N LEU A 197 -0.56 12.91 11.33
CA LEU A 197 0.78 12.39 11.06
C LEU A 197 0.78 11.19 10.11
N LEU A 198 -0.37 10.51 9.90
CA LEU A 198 -0.45 9.31 9.06
C LEU A 198 0.03 9.54 7.62
N PRO A 199 -0.32 10.63 6.92
CA PRO A 199 0.16 10.87 5.56
C PRO A 199 1.68 10.94 5.48
N TYR A 200 2.32 11.59 6.43
CA TYR A 200 3.78 11.72 6.47
C TYR A 200 4.45 10.38 6.77
N GLY A 201 3.98 9.68 7.79
CA GLY A 201 4.51 8.35 8.14
C GLY A 201 4.36 7.34 7.02
N ALA A 202 3.19 7.29 6.35
CA ALA A 202 2.95 6.40 5.21
C ALA A 202 3.85 6.73 4.01
N MET A 203 4.05 8.01 3.70
CA MET A 203 4.97 8.46 2.65
C MET A 203 6.40 7.98 2.93
N LEU A 204 6.91 8.18 4.14
CA LEU A 204 8.26 7.73 4.53
C LEU A 204 8.37 6.20 4.49
N SER A 205 7.33 5.48 4.92
CA SER A 205 7.24 4.02 4.78
C SER A 205 7.39 3.60 3.33
N GLY A 206 6.64 4.22 2.42
CA GLY A 206 6.71 3.98 0.97
C GLY A 206 8.12 4.17 0.39
N ILE A 207 8.83 5.21 0.82
CA ILE A 207 10.23 5.46 0.42
C ILE A 207 11.15 4.37 0.96
N GLY A 208 10.98 3.98 2.23
CA GLY A 208 11.81 2.98 2.89
C GLY A 208 11.64 1.60 2.28
N PHE A 209 10.45 0.99 2.42
CA PHE A 209 10.21 -0.37 1.95
C PHE A 209 10.21 -0.49 0.42
N GLY A 210 9.83 0.54 -0.29
CA GLY A 210 9.89 0.57 -1.76
C GLY A 210 11.30 0.33 -2.33
N ASN A 211 12.34 0.48 -1.49
CA ASN A 211 13.74 0.24 -1.82
C ASN A 211 14.38 -0.93 -1.03
N SER A 212 13.63 -1.61 -0.17
CA SER A 212 14.10 -2.76 0.60
C SER A 212 13.15 -3.95 0.58
N SER A 213 11.95 -3.77 0.04
CA SER A 213 10.87 -4.75 0.06
C SER A 213 10.41 -5.12 1.48
N THR A 214 9.41 -5.96 1.58
CA THR A 214 8.86 -6.52 2.82
C THR A 214 9.27 -7.98 2.99
N THR A 215 8.78 -8.67 4.02
CA THR A 215 9.30 -9.99 4.42
C THR A 215 8.17 -10.99 4.74
N LEU A 216 8.38 -11.87 5.71
CA LEU A 216 7.50 -12.97 6.10
C LEU A 216 6.06 -12.54 6.42
N GLY A 217 5.85 -11.39 7.08
CA GLY A 217 4.50 -10.95 7.45
C GLY A 217 3.63 -10.69 6.23
N HIS A 218 4.19 -10.03 5.20
CA HIS A 218 3.51 -9.83 3.93
C HIS A 218 3.24 -11.15 3.21
N ALA A 219 4.21 -12.07 3.15
CA ALA A 219 4.02 -13.40 2.57
C ALA A 219 2.88 -14.17 3.25
N LEU A 220 2.83 -14.17 4.58
CA LEU A 220 1.75 -14.81 5.37
C LEU A 220 0.38 -14.18 5.11
N SER A 221 0.32 -12.87 4.86
CA SER A 221 -0.95 -12.15 4.70
C SER A 221 -1.73 -12.54 3.45
N TYR A 222 -1.07 -13.04 2.40
CA TYR A 222 -1.71 -13.33 1.13
C TYR A 222 -2.78 -14.42 1.20
N VAL A 223 -2.59 -15.46 2.00
CA VAL A 223 -3.62 -16.51 2.12
C VAL A 223 -4.91 -15.98 2.72
N PHE A 224 -4.83 -15.06 3.68
CA PHE A 224 -5.99 -14.38 4.27
C PHE A 224 -6.60 -13.38 3.29
N SER A 225 -5.78 -12.61 2.58
CA SER A 225 -6.26 -11.66 1.58
C SER A 225 -6.95 -12.35 0.40
N ASN A 226 -6.49 -13.53 0.00
CA ASN A 226 -7.15 -14.35 -1.02
C ASN A 226 -8.51 -14.89 -0.55
N GLU A 227 -8.73 -15.00 0.75
CA GLU A 227 -10.03 -15.33 1.35
C GLU A 227 -10.93 -14.11 1.60
N GLY A 228 -10.53 -12.92 1.17
CA GLY A 228 -11.29 -11.67 1.25
C GLY A 228 -11.04 -10.83 2.51
N VAL A 229 -10.05 -11.20 3.34
CA VAL A 229 -9.63 -10.33 4.46
C VAL A 229 -8.90 -9.11 3.90
N PRO A 230 -9.24 -7.88 4.31
CA PRO A 230 -8.50 -6.69 3.89
C PRO A 230 -7.00 -6.82 4.23
N HIS A 231 -6.12 -6.44 3.29
CA HIS A 231 -4.68 -6.68 3.40
C HIS A 231 -4.08 -6.15 4.70
N GLY A 232 -4.26 -4.86 5.01
CA GLY A 232 -3.73 -4.29 6.26
C GLY A 232 -4.36 -4.89 7.52
N TYR A 233 -5.57 -5.45 7.43
CA TYR A 233 -6.16 -6.23 8.53
C TYR A 233 -5.39 -7.54 8.73
N ALA A 234 -5.11 -8.27 7.65
CA ALA A 234 -4.35 -9.52 7.73
C ALA A 234 -2.94 -9.28 8.30
N LEU A 235 -2.30 -8.19 7.90
CA LEU A 235 -0.97 -7.81 8.39
C LEU A 235 -0.90 -7.61 9.91
N SER A 236 -1.98 -7.22 10.56
CA SER A 236 -1.97 -7.03 12.02
C SER A 236 -1.47 -8.26 12.79
N SER A 237 -1.98 -9.43 12.46
CA SER A 237 -1.58 -10.70 13.08
C SER A 237 -0.37 -11.32 12.38
N CYS A 238 -0.32 -11.26 11.05
CA CYS A 238 0.76 -11.86 10.27
C CYS A 238 2.11 -11.22 10.57
N THR A 239 2.18 -9.88 10.56
CA THR A 239 3.44 -9.16 10.87
C THR A 239 3.79 -9.27 12.35
N THR A 240 2.80 -9.29 13.27
CA THR A 240 3.07 -9.54 14.69
C THR A 240 3.78 -10.89 14.89
N VAL A 241 3.27 -11.96 14.25
CA VAL A 241 3.90 -13.30 14.35
C VAL A 241 5.25 -13.34 13.63
N ALA A 242 5.36 -12.72 12.47
CA ALA A 242 6.62 -12.62 11.73
C ALA A 242 7.71 -11.91 12.55
N HIS A 243 7.36 -10.81 13.23
CA HIS A 243 8.29 -10.10 14.11
C HIS A 243 8.70 -10.93 15.32
N GLN A 244 7.76 -11.67 15.93
CA GLN A 244 8.11 -12.60 17.01
C GLN A 244 9.08 -13.68 16.53
N PHE A 245 8.79 -14.29 15.38
CA PHE A 245 9.64 -15.33 14.77
C PHE A 245 11.04 -14.79 14.43
N ASN A 246 11.12 -13.62 13.83
CA ASN A 246 12.35 -12.96 13.42
C ASN A 246 13.14 -12.35 14.59
N LYS A 247 12.57 -12.30 15.80
CA LYS A 247 13.11 -11.56 16.96
C LYS A 247 13.33 -10.08 16.64
N SER A 248 12.41 -9.49 15.90
CA SER A 248 12.44 -8.09 15.50
C SER A 248 12.41 -7.14 16.70
N PRO A 249 13.16 -6.02 16.68
CA PRO A 249 13.05 -4.99 17.69
C PRO A 249 11.70 -4.28 17.69
N TYR A 250 10.90 -4.47 16.63
CA TYR A 250 9.57 -3.88 16.50
C TYR A 250 8.45 -4.75 17.08
N TYR A 251 8.69 -5.97 17.49
CA TYR A 251 7.65 -6.92 17.91
C TYR A 251 6.67 -6.33 18.94
N GLU A 252 7.16 -5.90 20.08
CA GLU A 252 6.31 -5.39 21.16
C GLU A 252 5.60 -4.08 20.79
N ARG A 253 6.29 -3.20 20.08
CA ARG A 253 5.75 -1.91 19.64
C ARG A 253 4.64 -2.11 18.61
N PHE A 254 4.86 -2.96 17.60
CA PHE A 254 3.88 -3.28 16.55
C PHE A 254 2.63 -3.97 17.16
N LYS A 255 2.84 -4.96 18.05
CA LYS A 255 1.76 -5.62 18.78
C LYS A 255 0.90 -4.60 19.55
N LYS A 256 1.50 -3.69 20.29
CA LYS A 256 0.80 -2.64 21.05
C LYS A 256 -0.06 -1.75 20.15
N VAL A 257 0.45 -1.39 18.98
CA VAL A 257 -0.30 -0.61 18.00
C VAL A 257 -1.49 -1.41 17.45
N CYS A 258 -1.30 -2.67 17.10
CA CYS A 258 -2.39 -3.53 16.63
C CYS A 258 -3.48 -3.71 17.69
N GLN A 259 -3.11 -3.80 18.97
CA GLN A 259 -4.05 -3.83 20.09
C GLN A 259 -4.85 -2.52 20.22
N LYS A 260 -4.20 -1.36 20.09
CA LYS A 260 -4.85 -0.04 20.10
C LYS A 260 -5.85 0.08 18.94
N LEU A 261 -5.53 -0.47 17.77
CA LEU A 261 -6.37 -0.48 16.58
C LEU A 261 -7.52 -1.52 16.63
N LYS A 262 -7.54 -2.39 17.63
CA LYS A 262 -8.63 -3.35 17.91
C LYS A 262 -8.94 -4.28 16.73
N PHE A 263 -7.93 -4.97 16.22
CA PHE A 263 -8.12 -6.04 15.24
C PHE A 263 -8.64 -7.32 15.92
N GLU A 264 -9.58 -8.00 15.25
CA GLU A 264 -10.10 -9.28 15.69
C GLU A 264 -9.19 -10.43 15.19
N PRO A 265 -9.22 -11.60 15.85
CA PRO A 265 -8.45 -12.75 15.41
C PRO A 265 -8.76 -13.18 13.98
N LEU A 266 -7.73 -13.58 13.25
CA LEU A 266 -7.87 -14.10 11.89
C LEU A 266 -8.37 -15.55 11.91
N LYS A 267 -9.12 -15.91 10.85
CA LYS A 267 -9.53 -17.27 10.54
C LYS A 267 -9.02 -17.65 9.18
N LEU A 268 -8.64 -18.89 8.99
CA LEU A 268 -8.18 -19.45 7.73
C LEU A 268 -9.06 -20.65 7.37
N LYS A 269 -9.52 -20.72 6.12
CA LYS A 269 -10.33 -21.83 5.61
C LYS A 269 -9.47 -22.98 5.12
N LEU A 270 -8.30 -22.67 4.56
CA LEU A 270 -7.34 -23.67 4.09
C LEU A 270 -6.73 -24.43 5.28
N ALA A 271 -6.37 -25.70 5.07
CA ALA A 271 -5.50 -26.41 6.00
C ALA A 271 -4.12 -25.73 6.03
N LEU A 272 -3.44 -25.75 7.20
CA LEU A 272 -2.17 -25.03 7.38
C LEU A 272 -1.09 -25.47 6.38
N ASP A 273 -1.04 -26.76 6.05
CA ASP A 273 -0.08 -27.31 5.07
C ASP A 273 -0.36 -26.82 3.65
N GLU A 274 -1.64 -26.79 3.25
CA GLU A 274 -2.08 -26.25 1.96
C GLU A 274 -1.80 -24.74 1.87
N ALA A 275 -2.08 -24.00 2.93
CA ALA A 275 -1.79 -22.56 2.99
C ALA A 275 -0.28 -22.30 2.88
N ALA A 276 0.55 -23.13 3.51
CA ALA A 276 2.00 -23.04 3.38
C ALA A 276 2.46 -23.31 1.94
N ASP A 277 1.84 -24.26 1.20
CA ASP A 277 2.14 -24.50 -0.21
C ASP A 277 1.79 -23.30 -1.11
N VAL A 278 0.78 -22.51 -0.74
CA VAL A 278 0.44 -21.26 -1.44
C VAL A 278 1.49 -20.18 -1.17
N ILE A 279 2.06 -20.12 0.05
CA ILE A 279 3.02 -19.08 0.46
C ILE A 279 4.44 -19.38 -0.03
N MET A 280 4.89 -20.63 -0.01
CA MET A 280 6.28 -21.00 -0.30
C MET A 280 6.82 -20.56 -1.68
N PRO A 281 6.00 -20.40 -2.74
CA PRO A 281 6.45 -19.82 -4.01
C PRO A 281 6.79 -18.32 -3.96
N ASP A 282 6.38 -17.60 -2.91
CA ASP A 282 6.65 -16.17 -2.74
C ASP A 282 8.10 -15.90 -2.32
N LYS A 283 9.03 -16.17 -3.23
CA LYS A 283 10.46 -16.00 -2.98
C LYS A 283 10.85 -14.54 -2.74
N GLY A 284 10.12 -13.59 -3.33
CA GLY A 284 10.42 -12.17 -3.17
C GLY A 284 10.42 -11.72 -1.71
N HIS A 285 9.45 -12.18 -0.92
CA HIS A 285 9.35 -11.86 0.51
C HIS A 285 10.13 -12.84 1.39
N LEU A 286 10.05 -14.14 1.09
CA LEU A 286 10.67 -15.16 1.95
C LEU A 286 12.20 -15.13 1.91
N ASP A 287 12.80 -14.94 0.73
CA ASP A 287 14.25 -14.86 0.60
C ASP A 287 14.81 -13.54 1.17
N ASN A 288 13.96 -12.49 1.21
CA ASN A 288 14.27 -11.19 1.82
C ASN A 288 14.13 -11.19 3.35
N ASN A 289 13.51 -12.22 3.94
CA ASN A 289 13.35 -12.32 5.38
C ASN A 289 14.70 -12.46 6.09
N PRO A 290 14.94 -11.79 7.26
CA PRO A 290 16.24 -11.85 7.95
C PRO A 290 16.66 -13.26 8.33
N ILE A 291 15.71 -14.14 8.63
CA ILE A 291 15.93 -15.57 8.94
C ILE A 291 15.47 -16.39 7.73
N GLU A 292 16.23 -17.44 7.38
CA GLU A 292 15.81 -18.40 6.34
C GLU A 292 14.49 -19.07 6.72
N ILE A 293 13.56 -19.15 5.77
CA ILE A 293 12.22 -19.67 5.97
C ILE A 293 12.04 -21.01 5.26
N LYS A 294 11.62 -22.02 6.03
CA LYS A 294 11.22 -23.34 5.54
C LYS A 294 9.71 -23.51 5.64
N LYS A 295 9.13 -24.46 4.92
CA LYS A 295 7.69 -24.74 4.95
C LYS A 295 7.17 -24.96 6.38
N GLN A 296 7.93 -25.65 7.23
CA GLN A 296 7.56 -25.89 8.63
C GLN A 296 7.48 -24.61 9.46
N ASP A 297 8.31 -23.61 9.16
CA ASP A 297 8.28 -22.30 9.82
C ASP A 297 7.01 -21.52 9.43
N VAL A 298 6.61 -21.62 8.15
CA VAL A 298 5.34 -21.04 7.66
C VAL A 298 4.15 -21.69 8.36
N ILE A 299 4.11 -23.02 8.44
CA ILE A 299 3.06 -23.75 9.16
C ILE A 299 3.00 -23.34 10.64
N TYR A 300 4.16 -23.24 11.30
CA TYR A 300 4.24 -22.77 12.69
C TYR A 300 3.68 -21.34 12.84
N CYS A 301 4.05 -20.43 11.95
CA CYS A 301 3.55 -19.05 12.00
C CYS A 301 2.04 -18.98 11.75
N LEU A 302 1.51 -19.73 10.79
CA LEU A 302 0.07 -19.81 10.53
C LEU A 302 -0.69 -20.37 11.72
N ASP A 303 -0.17 -21.42 12.37
CA ASP A 303 -0.77 -21.97 13.61
C ASP A 303 -0.85 -20.92 14.71
N LYS A 304 0.22 -20.15 14.92
CA LYS A 304 0.24 -19.04 15.89
C LYS A 304 -0.77 -17.94 15.54
N ILE A 305 -0.97 -17.64 14.26
CA ILE A 305 -1.94 -16.63 13.84
C ILE A 305 -3.37 -17.06 14.14
N VAL A 306 -3.74 -18.32 13.80
CA VAL A 306 -5.15 -18.75 13.86
C VAL A 306 -5.55 -19.34 15.21
N ASN A 307 -4.63 -19.96 15.95
CA ASN A 307 -4.94 -20.72 17.15
C ASN A 307 -4.47 -20.05 18.45
N ALA A 308 -3.51 -19.13 18.44
CA ALA A 308 -2.93 -18.53 19.64
C ALA A 308 -3.31 -17.07 19.88
N ASN A 309 -4.11 -16.44 19.01
CA ASN A 309 -4.46 -15.01 19.06
C ASN A 309 -3.22 -14.12 19.36
N PRO A 310 -2.37 -13.81 18.37
CA PRO A 310 -1.09 -13.12 18.60
C PRO A 310 -1.23 -11.71 19.16
N LEU A 311 -2.44 -11.15 19.13
CA LEU A 311 -2.76 -9.81 19.64
C LEU A 311 -3.32 -9.80 21.08
N SER A 312 -3.47 -10.98 21.69
CA SER A 312 -3.89 -11.08 23.10
C SER A 312 -2.78 -10.65 24.06
#